data_84d4a0bbeb25093a67b6e5b00bf83616
#
_entry.id   84d4a0bbeb25093a67b6e5b00bf83616
#
_cell.length_a   1.000
_cell.length_b   1.000
_cell.length_c   1.000
_cell.angle_alpha   90.00
_cell.angle_beta   90.00
_cell.angle_gamma   90.00
#
_symmetry.space_group_name_H-M   'P 1'
#
loop_
_entity.id
_entity.type
_entity.pdbx_description
1 polymer ?
#
loop_
_entity_poly.entity_id
_entity_poly.type
_entity_poly.pdbx_seq_one_letter_code
_entity_poly.pdbx_strand_id
1 'polypeptide(L)'
;MTGNEKVILDAGHGGDEPGAIYNGRKEKDDTLRLTLAVGRILEENGVSTLYTRTTDVYDRPQEKAEIANRSGADLFVSIHRNAMPVPGTGSGASVLVYEDSGTAAVLAENILKNLVELGLKDQGIEERPGLVVLRKTQMPAVLAEVG
;
A
#
# COMPACT_ATOMS: atom_id res chain seq x y z
N MET A 1 15.82 6.06 9.79
CA MET A 1 16.07 4.82 9.03
C MET A 1 17.56 4.67 8.80
N THR A 2 18.08 3.48 8.89
CA THR A 2 19.52 3.19 8.84
C THR A 2 19.95 2.85 7.44
N GLY A 3 19.52 3.02 6.39
CA GLY A 3 20.00 2.67 5.05
C GLY A 3 20.08 1.16 4.75
N ASN A 4 19.87 0.31 5.75
CA ASN A 4 19.87 -1.14 5.58
C ASN A 4 18.46 -1.73 5.61
N GLU A 5 17.45 -0.90 5.74
CA GLU A 5 16.08 -1.36 5.81
C GLU A 5 15.58 -1.73 4.42
N LYS A 6 14.75 -2.77 4.40
CA LYS A 6 14.10 -3.25 3.18
C LYS A 6 12.61 -3.08 3.32
N VAL A 7 12.01 -2.45 2.33
CA VAL A 7 10.56 -2.28 2.26
C VAL A 7 10.04 -3.08 1.09
N ILE A 8 9.04 -3.92 1.32
CA ILE A 8 8.34 -4.57 0.23
C ILE A 8 7.05 -3.80 -0.07
N LEU A 9 6.91 -3.40 -1.32
CA LEU A 9 5.77 -2.63 -1.80
C LEU A 9 4.81 -3.57 -2.54
N ASP A 10 3.53 -3.40 -2.27
CA ASP A 10 2.47 -4.18 -2.90
C ASP A 10 1.54 -3.25 -3.66
N ALA A 11 1.49 -3.41 -4.98
CA ALA A 11 0.50 -2.74 -5.81
C ALA A 11 -0.79 -3.54 -5.76
N GLY A 12 -1.86 -2.93 -5.26
CA GLY A 12 -3.15 -3.61 -5.11
C GLY A 12 -3.70 -4.08 -6.44
N HIS A 13 -4.38 -5.22 -6.41
CA HIS A 13 -5.04 -5.83 -7.56
C HIS A 13 -4.03 -6.35 -8.62
N GLY A 14 -4.47 -6.59 -9.83
CA GLY A 14 -3.59 -7.04 -10.92
C GLY A 14 -4.26 -8.10 -11.80
N GLY A 15 -3.76 -8.26 -13.03
CA GLY A 15 -4.23 -9.29 -13.96
C GLY A 15 -5.72 -9.20 -14.20
N ASP A 16 -6.43 -10.30 -13.98
CA ASP A 16 -7.88 -10.38 -14.19
C ASP A 16 -8.69 -9.74 -13.05
N GLU A 17 -8.03 -9.27 -12.00
CA GLU A 17 -8.68 -8.58 -10.89
C GLU A 17 -8.31 -7.10 -10.95
N PRO A 18 -9.12 -6.26 -11.62
CA PRO A 18 -8.75 -4.88 -11.88
C PRO A 18 -8.91 -3.94 -10.69
N GLY A 19 -9.59 -4.38 -9.62
CA GLY A 19 -10.02 -3.47 -8.56
C GLY A 19 -11.14 -2.59 -9.06
N ALA A 20 -11.25 -1.40 -8.52
CA ALA A 20 -12.27 -0.45 -8.95
C ALA A 20 -11.99 0.03 -10.38
N ILE A 21 -13.06 0.16 -11.15
CA ILE A 21 -13.00 0.72 -12.51
C ILE A 21 -13.81 2.01 -12.49
N TYR A 22 -13.17 3.10 -12.94
CA TYR A 22 -13.75 4.41 -12.85
C TYR A 22 -13.38 5.20 -14.11
N ASN A 23 -14.37 5.59 -14.91
CA ASN A 23 -14.15 6.30 -16.19
C ASN A 23 -13.12 5.60 -17.07
N GLY A 24 -13.17 4.26 -17.12
CA GLY A 24 -12.25 3.46 -17.91
C GLY A 24 -10.88 3.25 -17.25
N ARG A 25 -10.61 3.89 -16.13
CA ARG A 25 -9.36 3.69 -15.39
C ARG A 25 -9.51 2.52 -14.42
N LYS A 26 -8.55 1.62 -14.46
CA LYS A 26 -8.53 0.45 -13.58
C LYS A 26 -7.58 0.69 -12.42
N GLU A 27 -8.04 0.40 -11.24
CA GLU A 27 -7.24 0.58 -10.03
C GLU A 27 -5.89 -0.12 -10.14
N LYS A 28 -5.85 -1.34 -10.67
CA LYS A 28 -4.59 -2.11 -10.82
C LYS A 28 -3.51 -1.38 -11.59
N ASP A 29 -3.88 -0.58 -12.57
CA ASP A 29 -2.92 0.16 -13.39
C ASP A 29 -2.37 1.38 -12.64
N ASP A 30 -3.24 2.07 -11.92
CA ASP A 30 -2.84 3.22 -11.12
C ASP A 30 -1.97 2.80 -9.95
N THR A 31 -2.33 1.72 -9.26
CA THR A 31 -1.54 1.23 -8.12
C THR A 31 -0.17 0.76 -8.55
N LEU A 32 -0.06 0.08 -9.70
CA LEU A 32 1.22 -0.35 -10.21
C LEU A 32 2.13 0.85 -10.53
N ARG A 33 1.59 1.83 -11.23
CA ARG A 33 2.35 3.03 -11.60
C ARG A 33 2.84 3.77 -10.37
N LEU A 34 1.95 3.98 -9.40
CA LEU A 34 2.28 4.69 -8.17
C LEU A 34 3.31 3.90 -7.34
N THR A 35 3.11 2.59 -7.22
CA THR A 35 4.02 1.74 -6.45
C THR A 35 5.44 1.77 -7.01
N LEU A 36 5.59 1.68 -8.33
CA LEU A 36 6.91 1.74 -8.97
C LEU A 36 7.55 3.13 -8.78
N ALA A 37 6.77 4.20 -8.83
CA ALA A 37 7.27 5.54 -8.59
C ALA A 37 7.74 5.72 -7.14
N VAL A 38 6.97 5.23 -6.17
CA VAL A 38 7.35 5.27 -4.75
C VAL A 38 8.64 4.48 -4.54
N GLY A 39 8.74 3.30 -5.12
CA GLY A 39 9.95 2.47 -4.99
C GLY A 39 11.19 3.16 -5.53
N ARG A 40 11.07 3.85 -6.65
CA ARG A 40 12.18 4.61 -7.22
C ARG A 40 12.64 5.71 -6.26
N ILE A 41 11.71 6.44 -5.68
CA ILE A 41 12.03 7.52 -4.73
C ILE A 41 12.70 6.94 -3.48
N LEU A 42 12.21 5.82 -2.97
CA LEU A 42 12.81 5.18 -1.81
C LEU A 42 14.24 4.74 -2.10
N GLU A 43 14.49 4.14 -3.26
CA GLU A 43 15.83 3.71 -3.65
C GLU A 43 16.77 4.89 -3.83
N GLU A 44 16.32 5.98 -4.39
CA GLU A 44 17.11 7.22 -4.50
C GLU A 44 17.50 7.77 -3.13
N ASN A 45 16.74 7.42 -2.09
CA ASN A 45 17.01 7.82 -0.71
C ASN A 45 17.67 6.72 0.13
N GLY A 46 18.22 5.70 -0.51
CA GLY A 46 19.01 4.67 0.17
C GLY A 46 18.21 3.55 0.81
N VAL A 47 16.93 3.44 0.50
CA VAL A 47 16.07 2.37 1.03
C VAL A 47 15.96 1.25 -0.02
N SER A 48 16.30 0.02 0.35
CA SER A 48 16.12 -1.12 -0.54
C SER A 48 14.63 -1.45 -0.70
N THR A 49 14.18 -1.61 -1.93
CA THR A 49 12.78 -1.93 -2.21
C THR A 49 12.64 -3.27 -2.90
N LEU A 50 11.58 -3.97 -2.51
CA LEU A 50 11.14 -5.21 -3.13
C LEU A 50 9.68 -5.02 -3.53
N TYR A 51 9.15 -5.89 -4.37
CA TYR A 51 7.77 -5.74 -4.87
C TYR A 51 7.08 -7.09 -4.88
N THR A 52 5.79 -7.10 -4.58
CA THR A 52 4.98 -8.31 -4.79
C THR A 52 4.73 -8.54 -6.27
N ARG A 53 4.59 -7.45 -7.04
CA ARG A 53 4.53 -7.51 -8.50
C ARG A 53 5.11 -6.24 -9.11
N THR A 54 5.63 -6.38 -10.31
CA THR A 54 6.13 -5.24 -11.11
C THR A 54 5.46 -5.17 -12.47
N THR A 55 4.52 -6.09 -12.73
CA THR A 55 3.79 -6.17 -13.99
C THR A 55 2.31 -6.41 -13.70
N ASP A 56 1.52 -6.51 -14.75
CA ASP A 56 0.07 -6.72 -14.64
C ASP A 56 -0.25 -8.21 -14.41
N VAL A 57 0.09 -8.69 -13.22
CA VAL A 57 -0.21 -10.05 -12.78
C VAL A 57 -1.04 -9.99 -11.51
N TYR A 58 -1.79 -11.05 -11.25
CA TYR A 58 -2.59 -11.18 -10.05
C TYR A 58 -1.97 -12.15 -9.08
N ASP A 59 -1.82 -11.72 -7.83
CA ASP A 59 -1.49 -12.58 -6.69
C ASP A 59 -2.62 -12.47 -5.68
N ARG A 60 -3.04 -13.60 -5.13
CA ARG A 60 -4.04 -13.60 -4.07
C ARG A 60 -3.45 -12.94 -2.82
N PRO A 61 -4.27 -12.35 -1.95
CA PRO A 61 -3.76 -11.71 -0.73
C PRO A 61 -2.85 -12.63 0.09
N GLN A 62 -3.19 -13.91 0.20
CA GLN A 62 -2.34 -14.87 0.92
C GLN A 62 -0.99 -15.05 0.25
N GLU A 63 -0.94 -15.08 -1.07
CA GLU A 63 0.31 -15.18 -1.82
C GLU A 63 1.18 -13.94 -1.62
N LYS A 64 0.56 -12.77 -1.59
CA LYS A 64 1.29 -11.53 -1.32
C LYS A 64 1.95 -11.55 0.06
N ALA A 65 1.22 -12.02 1.08
CA ALA A 65 1.76 -12.17 2.41
C ALA A 65 2.92 -13.16 2.45
N GLU A 66 2.80 -14.28 1.73
CA GLU A 66 3.86 -15.29 1.65
C GLU A 66 5.10 -14.73 0.96
N ILE A 67 4.93 -13.98 -0.12
CA ILE A 67 6.05 -13.31 -0.81
C ILE A 67 6.76 -12.37 0.15
N ALA A 68 5.99 -11.55 0.88
CA ALA A 68 6.55 -10.61 1.84
C ALA A 68 7.32 -11.34 2.94
N ASN A 69 6.73 -12.39 3.50
CA ASN A 69 7.37 -13.12 4.61
C ASN A 69 8.67 -13.82 4.20
N ARG A 70 8.78 -14.24 2.95
CA ARG A 70 10.00 -14.86 2.43
C ARG A 70 11.04 -13.86 1.96
N SER A 71 10.66 -12.60 1.79
CA SER A 71 11.53 -11.59 1.17
C SER A 71 12.62 -11.07 2.09
N GLY A 72 12.47 -11.22 3.39
CA GLY A 72 13.37 -10.59 4.37
C GLY A 72 13.11 -9.12 4.56
N ALA A 73 11.99 -8.61 4.07
CA ALA A 73 11.63 -7.20 4.23
C ALA A 73 11.33 -6.86 5.69
N ASP A 74 11.65 -5.63 6.06
CA ASP A 74 11.40 -5.11 7.41
C ASP A 74 10.05 -4.46 7.54
N LEU A 75 9.50 -3.97 6.44
CA LEU A 75 8.20 -3.29 6.39
C LEU A 75 7.45 -3.73 5.13
N PHE A 76 6.11 -3.80 5.24
CA PHE A 76 5.22 -4.08 4.11
C PHE A 76 4.29 -2.88 3.92
N VAL A 77 4.23 -2.37 2.69
CA VAL A 77 3.33 -1.26 2.35
C VAL A 77 2.52 -1.63 1.11
N SER A 78 1.23 -1.79 1.27
CA SER A 78 0.31 -2.02 0.16
C SER A 78 -0.30 -0.69 -0.27
N ILE A 79 -0.42 -0.47 -1.56
CA ILE A 79 -0.94 0.77 -2.12
C ILE A 79 -2.19 0.47 -2.93
N HIS A 80 -3.28 1.14 -2.57
CA HIS A 80 -4.57 1.05 -3.22
C HIS A 80 -5.11 2.44 -3.52
N ARG A 81 -6.10 2.51 -4.37
CA ARG A 81 -6.86 3.74 -4.54
C ARG A 81 -8.11 3.67 -3.68
N ASN A 82 -8.50 4.82 -3.15
CA ASN A 82 -9.73 4.93 -2.38
C ASN A 82 -10.87 5.22 -3.35
N ALA A 83 -11.48 4.15 -3.86
CA ALA A 83 -12.53 4.29 -4.86
C ALA A 83 -13.88 4.56 -4.19
N MET A 84 -14.61 5.55 -4.69
CA MET A 84 -15.95 5.87 -4.24
C MET A 84 -16.97 5.53 -5.35
N PRO A 85 -18.15 5.06 -4.98
CA PRO A 85 -19.17 4.72 -5.98
C PRO A 85 -19.67 5.91 -6.79
N VAL A 86 -19.56 7.11 -6.24
CA VAL A 86 -20.00 8.35 -6.91
C VAL A 86 -18.77 9.10 -7.41
N PRO A 87 -18.72 9.41 -8.71
CA PRO A 87 -17.59 10.16 -9.28
C PRO A 87 -17.36 11.49 -8.58
N GLY A 88 -16.08 11.82 -8.35
CA GLY A 88 -15.68 13.10 -7.80
C GLY A 88 -15.82 13.23 -6.29
N THR A 89 -16.21 12.16 -5.59
CA THR A 89 -16.38 12.21 -4.13
C THR A 89 -15.23 11.55 -3.37
N GLY A 90 -14.33 10.87 -4.06
CA GLY A 90 -13.27 10.10 -3.41
C GLY A 90 -11.89 10.72 -3.54
N SER A 91 -11.63 11.83 -2.88
CA SER A 91 -10.31 12.44 -2.88
C SER A 91 -9.59 12.30 -1.54
N GLY A 92 -10.02 11.36 -0.71
CA GLY A 92 -9.47 11.17 0.61
C GLY A 92 -8.31 10.19 0.66
N ALA A 93 -7.61 10.21 1.78
CA ALA A 93 -6.54 9.27 2.10
C ALA A 93 -6.85 8.61 3.43
N SER A 94 -6.67 7.30 3.48
CA SER A 94 -6.75 6.53 4.72
C SER A 94 -5.63 5.52 4.75
N VAL A 95 -5.27 5.07 5.94
CA VAL A 95 -4.28 4.00 6.10
C VAL A 95 -4.87 2.93 6.99
N LEU A 96 -4.82 1.69 6.51
CA LEU A 96 -5.36 0.55 7.22
C LEU A 96 -4.21 -0.21 7.89
N VAL A 97 -4.43 -0.64 9.11
CA VAL A 97 -3.46 -1.40 9.89
C VAL A 97 -4.15 -2.62 10.49
N TYR A 98 -3.36 -3.63 10.89
CA TYR A 98 -3.89 -4.75 11.64
C TYR A 98 -4.32 -4.26 13.04
N GLU A 99 -3.41 -3.57 13.70
CA GLU A 99 -3.60 -3.00 15.01
C GLU A 99 -2.90 -1.65 15.05
N ASP A 100 -3.57 -0.64 15.59
CA ASP A 100 -3.01 0.73 15.63
C ASP A 100 -2.06 0.88 16.82
N SER A 101 -0.92 0.23 16.71
CA SER A 101 0.11 0.24 17.74
C SER A 101 1.48 -0.03 17.12
N GLY A 102 2.53 0.30 17.87
CA GLY A 102 3.91 0.00 17.51
C GLY A 102 4.36 0.66 16.22
N THR A 103 5.26 0.00 15.52
CA THR A 103 5.87 0.51 14.28
C THR A 103 4.84 0.75 13.18
N ALA A 104 3.84 -0.14 13.07
CA ALA A 104 2.80 0.03 12.05
C ALA A 104 2.02 1.33 12.27
N ALA A 105 1.71 1.67 13.52
CA ALA A 105 1.01 2.91 13.83
C ALA A 105 1.83 4.14 13.46
N VAL A 106 3.12 4.14 13.77
CA VAL A 106 4.03 5.25 13.43
C VAL A 106 4.13 5.41 11.92
N LEU A 107 4.30 4.30 11.20
CA LEU A 107 4.38 4.32 9.74
C LEU A 107 3.06 4.85 9.14
N ALA A 108 1.92 4.39 9.64
CA ALA A 108 0.63 4.82 9.16
C ALA A 108 0.40 6.32 9.37
N GLU A 109 0.76 6.83 10.55
CA GLU A 109 0.63 8.26 10.86
C GLU A 109 1.47 9.11 9.92
N ASN A 110 2.71 8.70 9.67
CA ASN A 110 3.60 9.46 8.79
C ASN A 110 3.12 9.44 7.34
N ILE A 111 2.63 8.31 6.85
CA ILE A 111 2.09 8.24 5.50
C ILE A 111 0.85 9.13 5.37
N LEU A 112 -0.08 9.00 6.30
CA LEU A 112 -1.32 9.78 6.27
C LEU A 112 -1.05 11.27 6.34
N LYS A 113 -0.17 11.70 7.24
CA LYS A 113 0.21 13.11 7.38
C LYS A 113 0.72 13.68 6.07
N ASN A 114 1.62 12.96 5.39
CA ASN A 114 2.19 13.44 4.14
C ASN A 114 1.15 13.48 3.01
N LEU A 115 0.24 12.52 2.97
CA LEU A 115 -0.82 12.52 1.97
C LEU A 115 -1.79 13.70 2.20
N VAL A 116 -2.10 14.01 3.44
CA VAL A 116 -2.95 15.15 3.78
C VAL A 116 -2.27 16.46 3.41
N GLU A 117 -0.96 16.58 3.62
CA GLU A 117 -0.19 17.76 3.21
C GLU A 117 -0.20 17.98 1.70
N LEU A 118 -0.38 16.90 0.91
CA LEU A 118 -0.52 17.00 -0.53
C LEU A 118 -1.91 17.44 -0.98
N GLY A 119 -2.83 17.62 -0.04
CA GLY A 119 -4.18 18.10 -0.34
C GLY A 119 -5.27 17.05 -0.27
N LEU A 120 -4.95 15.82 0.09
CA LEU A 120 -5.96 14.77 0.23
C LEU A 120 -6.70 14.92 1.56
N LYS A 121 -7.99 14.63 1.52
CA LYS A 121 -8.82 14.70 2.73
C LYS A 121 -8.39 13.60 3.70
N ASP A 122 -8.23 13.96 4.97
CA ASP A 122 -7.86 13.01 6.02
C ASP A 122 -9.06 12.14 6.39
N GLN A 123 -9.02 10.88 6.02
CA GLN A 123 -10.04 9.89 6.35
C GLN A 123 -9.58 8.93 7.47
N GLY A 124 -8.41 9.20 8.05
CA GLY A 124 -7.95 8.55 9.26
C GLY A 124 -7.21 7.24 9.08
N ILE A 125 -6.86 6.68 10.23
CA ILE A 125 -6.24 5.35 10.34
C ILE A 125 -7.32 4.41 10.86
N GLU A 126 -7.40 3.23 10.25
CA GLU A 126 -8.46 2.28 10.57
C GLU A 126 -7.89 0.89 10.79
N GLU A 127 -8.32 0.23 11.85
CA GLU A 127 -7.92 -1.15 12.11
C GLU A 127 -8.74 -2.10 11.26
N ARG A 128 -8.05 -2.98 10.54
CA ARG A 128 -8.66 -3.99 9.67
C ARG A 128 -7.98 -5.35 9.90
N PRO A 129 -8.20 -5.98 11.07
CA PRO A 129 -7.54 -7.25 11.38
C PRO A 129 -7.99 -8.41 10.50
N GLY A 130 -9.08 -8.25 9.75
CA GLY A 130 -9.55 -9.25 8.81
C GLY A 130 -8.85 -9.26 7.47
N LEU A 131 -8.08 -8.21 7.13
CA LEU A 131 -7.37 -8.18 5.86
C LEU A 131 -6.17 -9.11 5.89
N VAL A 132 -6.12 -10.04 4.94
CA VAL A 132 -5.11 -11.09 4.91
C VAL A 132 -3.70 -10.51 4.82
N VAL A 133 -3.47 -9.49 3.98
CA VAL A 133 -2.14 -8.91 3.82
C VAL A 133 -1.63 -8.21 5.07
N LEU A 134 -2.54 -7.78 5.95
CA LEU A 134 -2.15 -7.18 7.23
C LEU A 134 -2.03 -8.23 8.34
N ARG A 135 -2.88 -9.26 8.29
CA ARG A 135 -2.94 -10.30 9.33
C ARG A 135 -1.84 -11.33 9.17
N LYS A 136 -1.50 -11.72 7.94
CA LYS A 136 -0.60 -12.84 7.67
C LYS A 136 0.85 -12.41 7.45
N THR A 137 1.13 -11.12 7.31
CA THR A 137 2.50 -10.63 7.21
C THR A 137 3.16 -10.67 8.59
N GLN A 138 4.45 -11.03 8.62
CA GLN A 138 5.22 -11.20 9.85
C GLN A 138 6.01 -9.94 10.24
N MET A 139 5.96 -8.90 9.45
CA MET A 139 6.59 -7.62 9.70
C MET A 139 5.50 -6.54 9.85
N PRO A 140 5.85 -5.36 10.38
CA PRO A 140 4.89 -4.25 10.39
C PRO A 140 4.36 -3.98 8.99
N ALA A 141 3.04 -3.88 8.88
CA ALA A 141 2.36 -3.78 7.58
C ALA A 141 1.27 -2.71 7.62
N VAL A 142 1.18 -1.94 6.55
CA VAL A 142 0.12 -0.96 6.36
C VAL A 142 -0.42 -1.06 4.94
N LEU A 143 -1.67 -0.62 4.77
CA LEU A 143 -2.29 -0.48 3.45
C LEU A 143 -2.75 0.96 3.31
N ALA A 144 -2.14 1.68 2.38
CA ALA A 144 -2.48 3.07 2.11
C ALA A 144 -3.51 3.15 0.99
N GLU A 145 -4.62 3.81 1.25
CA GLU A 145 -5.62 4.12 0.24
C GLU A 145 -5.46 5.58 -0.16
N VAL A 146 -5.14 5.81 -1.42
CA VAL A 146 -4.72 7.11 -1.93
C VAL A 146 -5.70 7.59 -2.99
N GLY A 147 -6.43 8.61 -2.67
CA GLY A 147 -7.32 9.32 -3.59
C GLY A 147 -8.31 8.51 -4.35
#